data_572f9c3953a65278ff98f8eb63e22521
#
_entry.id   572f9c3953a65278ff98f8eb63e22521
#
_cell.length_a   1.000
_cell.length_b   1.000
_cell.length_c   1.000
_cell.angle_alpha   90.00
_cell.angle_beta   90.00
_cell.angle_gamma   90.00
#
_symmetry.space_group_name_H-M   'P 1'
#
loop_
_entity.id
_entity.type
_entity.pdbx_description
1 polymer ?
#
loop_
_entity_poly.entity_id
_entity_poly.type
_entity_poly.pdbx_seq_one_letter_code
_entity_poly.pdbx_strand_id
1 'polypeptide(L)'
;DKITIFNPGSRKQIADRLCDRYGWKAPLTEKGNPKVDEAVLKNLDYPEAKLLVKYFYNIKLMGQVIDWIKRASNSRDGRIHGSINPQGTVTGRMTASQPNLQQVSSDSKARILFIPRDGWVEVGVDASGLEARMLANRMAEYDKGAYGQIVVEEDVHAENQRVAGLSSRTQAKTFFYGFIYGAGDAKIGQIINK
;
A
#
# COMPACT_ATOMS: atom_id res chain seq x y z
N ASP A 1 -18.16 18.37 -36.25
CA ASP A 1 -17.99 17.73 -34.95
C ASP A 1 -16.50 17.57 -34.66
N LYS A 2 -16.04 18.14 -33.55
CA LYS A 2 -14.65 18.06 -33.15
C LYS A 2 -14.35 16.63 -32.56
N ILE A 3 -13.61 15.85 -33.31
CA ILE A 3 -13.19 14.51 -32.82
C ILE A 3 -12.23 14.71 -31.67
N THR A 4 -12.62 14.31 -30.47
CA THR A 4 -11.76 14.30 -29.28
C THR A 4 -11.19 12.92 -29.08
N ILE A 5 -9.87 12.79 -29.21
CA ILE A 5 -9.17 11.52 -28.95
C ILE A 5 -9.22 11.24 -27.44
N PHE A 6 -9.63 10.01 -27.08
CA PHE A 6 -9.68 9.59 -25.67
C PHE A 6 -8.28 9.55 -25.06
N ASN A 7 -8.12 10.24 -23.93
CA ASN A 7 -6.90 10.22 -23.13
C ASN A 7 -7.14 9.41 -21.85
N PRO A 8 -6.57 8.20 -21.73
CA PRO A 8 -6.74 7.36 -20.54
C PRO A 8 -6.06 7.94 -19.27
N GLY A 9 -5.26 8.99 -19.40
CA GLY A 9 -4.73 9.77 -18.26
C GLY A 9 -5.69 10.81 -17.73
N SER A 10 -6.73 11.18 -18.49
CA SER A 10 -7.69 12.21 -18.10
C SER A 10 -8.84 11.65 -17.25
N ARG A 11 -8.80 11.97 -15.95
CA ARG A 11 -9.85 11.53 -14.99
C ARG A 11 -11.25 11.98 -15.43
N LYS A 12 -11.36 13.20 -15.96
CA LYS A 12 -12.62 13.74 -16.47
C LYS A 12 -13.14 12.92 -17.64
N GLN A 13 -12.30 12.68 -18.68
CA GLN A 13 -12.74 11.89 -19.84
C GLN A 13 -13.14 10.47 -19.48
N ILE A 14 -12.44 9.86 -18.51
CA ILE A 14 -12.82 8.53 -18.02
C ILE A 14 -14.20 8.58 -17.36
N ALA A 15 -14.43 9.55 -16.46
CA ALA A 15 -15.73 9.71 -15.80
C ALA A 15 -16.87 9.95 -16.81
N ASP A 16 -16.66 10.85 -17.77
CA ASP A 16 -17.64 11.15 -18.82
C ASP A 16 -17.97 9.89 -19.64
N ARG A 17 -16.94 9.13 -20.10
CA ARG A 17 -17.15 7.90 -20.89
C ARG A 17 -17.82 6.77 -20.11
N LEU A 18 -17.49 6.61 -18.83
CA LEU A 18 -18.16 5.60 -17.99
C LEU A 18 -19.60 6.03 -17.64
N CYS A 19 -19.85 7.32 -17.51
CA CYS A 19 -21.19 7.86 -17.36
C CYS A 19 -22.05 7.59 -18.61
N ASP A 20 -21.54 7.95 -19.79
CA ASP A 20 -22.24 7.78 -21.08
C ASP A 20 -22.58 6.31 -21.36
N ARG A 21 -21.66 5.38 -21.02
CA ARG A 21 -21.82 3.97 -21.36
C ARG A 21 -22.61 3.17 -20.31
N TYR A 22 -22.44 3.49 -19.04
CA TYR A 22 -22.96 2.68 -17.93
C TYR A 22 -23.84 3.49 -16.96
N GLY A 23 -24.03 4.79 -17.19
CA GLY A 23 -24.72 5.65 -16.23
C GLY A 23 -23.97 5.86 -14.92
N TRP A 24 -22.67 5.50 -14.88
CA TRP A 24 -21.87 5.60 -13.67
C TRP A 24 -21.53 7.05 -13.31
N LYS A 25 -21.84 7.44 -12.09
CA LYS A 25 -21.49 8.76 -11.57
C LYS A 25 -20.25 8.65 -10.68
N ALA A 26 -19.15 9.28 -11.10
CA ALA A 26 -17.93 9.31 -10.35
C ALA A 26 -18.12 10.03 -9.01
N PRO A 27 -17.60 9.48 -7.88
CA PRO A 27 -17.47 10.26 -6.65
C PRO A 27 -16.68 11.54 -6.92
N LEU A 28 -16.94 12.57 -6.14
CA LEU A 28 -16.22 13.83 -6.27
C LEU A 28 -15.10 13.94 -5.23
N THR A 29 -14.02 14.61 -5.61
CA THR A 29 -13.01 15.06 -4.66
C THR A 29 -13.54 16.27 -3.87
N GLU A 30 -12.87 16.65 -2.80
CA GLU A 30 -13.19 17.89 -2.02
C GLU A 30 -13.24 19.15 -2.89
N LYS A 31 -12.51 19.16 -4.01
CA LYS A 31 -12.48 20.26 -5.00
C LYS A 31 -13.56 20.13 -6.08
N GLY A 32 -14.50 19.18 -5.96
CA GLY A 32 -15.57 18.97 -6.94
C GLY A 32 -15.15 18.28 -8.24
N ASN A 33 -13.93 17.79 -8.38
CA ASN A 33 -13.49 17.05 -9.55
C ASN A 33 -13.86 15.57 -9.46
N PRO A 34 -14.12 14.87 -10.60
CA PRO A 34 -14.35 13.44 -10.61
C PRO A 34 -13.18 12.66 -9.97
N LYS A 35 -13.47 11.88 -8.95
CA LYS A 35 -12.49 10.99 -8.30
C LYS A 35 -12.48 9.66 -9.06
N VAL A 36 -11.47 9.51 -9.92
CA VAL A 36 -11.23 8.29 -10.71
C VAL A 36 -9.83 7.81 -10.39
N ASP A 37 -9.69 7.04 -9.34
CA ASP A 37 -8.45 6.42 -8.91
C ASP A 37 -8.56 4.89 -8.97
N GLU A 38 -7.45 4.20 -8.71
CA GLU A 38 -7.37 2.75 -8.72
C GLU A 38 -8.34 2.11 -7.73
N ALA A 39 -8.54 2.71 -6.55
CA ALA A 39 -9.42 2.19 -5.52
C ALA A 39 -10.90 2.28 -5.94
N VAL A 40 -11.29 3.38 -6.59
CA VAL A 40 -12.64 3.56 -7.13
C VAL A 40 -12.89 2.59 -8.28
N LEU A 41 -11.95 2.49 -9.24
CA LEU A 41 -12.10 1.64 -10.42
C LEU A 41 -12.13 0.15 -10.09
N LYS A 42 -11.41 -0.31 -9.07
CA LYS A 42 -11.42 -1.72 -8.62
C LYS A 42 -12.79 -2.20 -8.13
N ASN A 43 -13.64 -1.27 -7.69
CA ASN A 43 -14.99 -1.60 -7.23
C ASN A 43 -16.03 -1.63 -8.37
N LEU A 44 -15.61 -1.37 -9.61
CA LEU A 44 -16.49 -1.38 -10.78
C LEU A 44 -16.31 -2.67 -11.57
N ASP A 45 -17.40 -3.35 -11.86
CA ASP A 45 -17.36 -4.57 -12.68
C ASP A 45 -17.51 -4.25 -14.18
N TYR A 46 -16.78 -3.25 -14.66
CA TYR A 46 -16.72 -2.90 -16.07
C TYR A 46 -15.40 -3.36 -16.69
N PRO A 47 -15.43 -3.91 -17.92
CA PRO A 47 -14.19 -4.35 -18.60
C PRO A 47 -13.15 -3.23 -18.71
N GLU A 48 -13.59 -2.01 -19.05
CA GLU A 48 -12.74 -0.85 -19.19
C GLU A 48 -12.13 -0.41 -17.85
N ALA A 49 -12.85 -0.57 -16.74
CA ALA A 49 -12.33 -0.25 -15.41
C ALA A 49 -11.13 -1.15 -15.05
N LYS A 50 -11.22 -2.45 -15.37
CA LYS A 50 -10.11 -3.41 -15.18
C LYS A 50 -8.87 -3.04 -16.02
N LEU A 51 -9.08 -2.58 -17.25
CA LEU A 51 -7.99 -2.12 -18.13
C LEU A 51 -7.38 -0.81 -17.62
N LEU A 52 -8.20 0.12 -17.13
CA LEU A 52 -7.74 1.40 -16.58
C LEU A 52 -6.94 1.20 -15.28
N VAL A 53 -7.33 0.27 -14.41
CA VAL A 53 -6.54 -0.11 -13.22
C VAL A 53 -5.14 -0.58 -13.64
N LYS A 54 -5.06 -1.48 -14.63
CA LYS A 54 -3.78 -1.96 -15.16
C LYS A 54 -2.96 -0.84 -15.80
N TYR A 55 -3.62 0.06 -16.53
CA TYR A 55 -2.99 1.23 -17.14
C TYR A 55 -2.37 2.14 -16.07
N PHE A 56 -3.12 2.49 -15.01
CA PHE A 56 -2.61 3.35 -13.95
C PHE A 56 -1.46 2.73 -13.19
N TYR A 57 -1.54 1.44 -12.91
CA TYR A 57 -0.43 0.69 -12.31
C TYR A 57 0.84 0.77 -13.18
N ASN A 58 0.72 0.50 -14.47
CA ASN A 58 1.85 0.53 -15.40
C ASN A 58 2.44 1.93 -15.56
N ILE A 59 1.62 2.97 -15.66
CA ILE A 59 2.09 4.36 -15.76
C ILE A 59 2.83 4.77 -14.48
N LYS A 60 2.32 4.39 -13.30
CA LYS A 60 2.99 4.64 -12.02
C LYS A 60 4.36 3.95 -11.96
N LEU A 61 4.40 2.66 -12.30
CA LEU A 61 5.65 1.88 -12.32
C LEU A 61 6.65 2.46 -13.33
N MET A 62 6.20 2.76 -14.54
CA MET A 62 7.03 3.38 -15.58
C MET A 62 7.63 4.71 -15.11
N GLY A 63 6.82 5.57 -14.47
CA GLY A 63 7.30 6.83 -13.92
C GLY A 63 8.39 6.62 -12.84
N GLN A 64 8.23 5.62 -11.98
CA GLN A 64 9.26 5.25 -10.99
C GLN A 64 10.55 4.77 -11.67
N VAL A 65 10.44 3.87 -12.63
CA VAL A 65 11.62 3.32 -13.35
C VAL A 65 12.37 4.42 -14.10
N ILE A 66 11.66 5.32 -14.78
CA ILE A 66 12.27 6.47 -15.46
C ILE A 66 13.02 7.37 -14.46
N ASP A 67 12.43 7.67 -13.30
CA ASP A 67 13.10 8.46 -12.26
C ASP A 67 14.38 7.73 -11.74
N TRP A 68 14.30 6.42 -11.52
CA TRP A 68 15.45 5.62 -11.09
C TRP A 68 16.57 5.62 -12.12
N ILE A 69 16.27 5.41 -13.40
CA ILE A 69 17.24 5.47 -14.50
C ILE A 69 17.90 6.86 -14.54
N LYS A 70 17.09 7.92 -14.49
CA LYS A 70 17.60 9.29 -14.50
C LYS A 70 18.54 9.57 -13.33
N ARG A 71 18.22 9.08 -12.13
CA ARG A 71 19.05 9.25 -10.94
C ARG A 71 20.36 8.47 -11.06
N ALA A 72 20.30 7.21 -11.49
CA ALA A 72 21.48 6.41 -11.71
C ALA A 72 22.40 7.04 -12.78
N SER A 73 21.83 7.48 -13.91
CA SER A 73 22.61 8.12 -14.98
C SER A 73 23.28 9.44 -14.58
N ASN A 74 22.70 10.16 -13.61
CA ASN A 74 23.24 11.41 -13.11
C ASN A 74 24.18 11.24 -11.90
N SER A 75 24.29 10.02 -11.36
CA SER A 75 25.22 9.73 -10.26
C SER A 75 26.62 9.44 -10.78
N ARG A 76 27.64 9.65 -9.93
CA ARG A 76 29.05 9.44 -10.30
C ARG A 76 29.41 7.97 -10.54
N ASP A 77 28.69 7.07 -9.88
CA ASP A 77 28.97 5.63 -9.88
C ASP A 77 27.88 4.80 -10.60
N GLY A 78 26.96 5.48 -11.32
CA GLY A 78 25.86 4.80 -12.03
C GLY A 78 24.81 4.16 -11.12
N ARG A 79 24.77 4.52 -9.82
CA ARG A 79 23.90 3.89 -8.83
C ARG A 79 22.86 4.86 -8.26
N ILE A 80 21.83 4.29 -7.66
CA ILE A 80 20.76 5.06 -6.98
C ILE A 80 21.18 5.29 -5.52
N HIS A 81 21.19 6.56 -5.12
CA HIS A 81 21.44 6.97 -3.74
C HIS A 81 20.19 7.64 -3.19
N GLY A 82 19.48 6.92 -2.32
CA GLY A 82 18.33 7.46 -1.60
C GLY A 82 18.75 8.19 -0.32
N SER A 83 17.90 9.13 0.11
CA SER A 83 18.05 9.82 1.39
C SER A 83 17.09 9.22 2.40
N ILE A 84 17.57 8.96 3.62
CA ILE A 84 16.76 8.48 4.74
C ILE A 84 16.80 9.49 5.86
N ASN A 85 15.63 9.93 6.33
CA ASN A 85 15.49 10.71 7.54
C ASN A 85 15.03 9.78 8.68
N PRO A 86 15.87 9.53 9.70
CA PRO A 86 15.54 8.61 10.80
C PRO A 86 14.32 9.02 11.64
N GLN A 87 13.99 10.30 11.68
CA GLN A 87 12.87 10.86 12.42
C GLN A 87 11.95 11.67 11.51
N GLY A 88 11.54 11.05 10.38
CA GLY A 88 10.79 11.74 9.34
C GLY A 88 9.30 11.92 9.60
N THR A 89 8.75 11.30 10.65
CA THR A 89 7.33 11.39 11.02
C THR A 89 7.13 11.74 12.49
N VAL A 90 5.96 12.28 12.83
CA VAL A 90 5.58 12.57 14.23
C VAL A 90 5.50 11.31 15.11
N THR A 91 5.37 10.14 14.49
CA THR A 91 5.33 8.83 15.16
C THR A 91 6.72 8.21 15.35
N GLY A 92 7.79 8.92 15.01
CA GLY A 92 9.16 8.42 15.10
C GLY A 92 9.58 7.44 14.00
N ARG A 93 8.75 7.22 12.97
CA ARG A 93 9.12 6.38 11.82
C ARG A 93 10.07 7.15 10.89
N MET A 94 11.02 6.42 10.32
CA MET A 94 11.87 6.98 9.28
C MET A 94 11.10 7.20 7.97
N THR A 95 11.57 8.17 7.19
CA THR A 95 11.09 8.40 5.82
C THR A 95 12.24 8.29 4.84
N ALA A 96 11.92 7.88 3.62
CA ALA A 96 12.89 7.84 2.52
C ALA A 96 12.46 8.79 1.39
N SER A 97 13.45 9.41 0.74
CA SER A 97 13.25 10.33 -0.38
C SER A 97 14.43 10.24 -1.37
N GLN A 98 14.23 10.76 -2.57
CA GLN A 98 15.26 10.98 -3.60
C GLN A 98 16.02 9.73 -4.09
N PRO A 99 15.38 8.61 -4.43
CA PRO A 99 13.96 8.32 -4.45
C PRO A 99 13.44 7.73 -3.14
N ASN A 100 12.10 7.65 -2.99
CA ASN A 100 11.52 6.94 -1.86
C ASN A 100 11.56 5.43 -2.09
N LEU A 101 12.62 4.78 -1.61
CA LEU A 101 12.82 3.32 -1.76
C LEU A 101 11.87 2.49 -0.89
N GLN A 102 11.22 3.08 0.11
CA GLN A 102 10.18 2.39 0.91
C GLN A 102 8.89 2.12 0.11
N GLN A 103 8.70 2.81 -1.03
CA GLN A 103 7.54 2.67 -1.90
C GLN A 103 7.79 1.80 -3.14
N VAL A 104 8.91 1.08 -3.19
CA VAL A 104 9.15 0.11 -4.27
C VAL A 104 8.10 -0.98 -4.20
N SER A 105 7.39 -1.20 -5.31
CA SER A 105 6.35 -2.23 -5.40
C SER A 105 6.88 -3.59 -4.96
N SER A 106 6.02 -4.40 -4.32
CA SER A 106 6.32 -5.82 -4.06
C SER A 106 6.38 -6.67 -5.33
N ASP A 107 5.99 -6.11 -6.48
CA ASP A 107 6.14 -6.76 -7.78
C ASP A 107 7.62 -7.08 -8.03
N SER A 108 7.89 -8.33 -8.37
CA SER A 108 9.23 -8.82 -8.67
C SER A 108 9.92 -8.01 -9.77
N LYS A 109 9.16 -7.53 -10.78
CA LYS A 109 9.69 -6.71 -11.88
C LYS A 109 10.33 -5.40 -11.44
N ALA A 110 9.83 -4.79 -10.34
CA ALA A 110 10.43 -3.59 -9.79
C ALA A 110 11.66 -3.91 -8.92
N ARG A 111 11.57 -4.97 -8.11
CA ARG A 111 12.62 -5.32 -7.14
C ARG A 111 13.88 -5.88 -7.78
N ILE A 112 13.77 -6.66 -8.85
CA ILE A 112 14.94 -7.21 -9.55
C ILE A 112 15.87 -6.15 -10.16
N LEU A 113 15.41 -4.88 -10.25
CA LEU A 113 16.25 -3.77 -10.73
C LEU A 113 17.26 -3.29 -9.67
N PHE A 114 17.05 -3.67 -8.42
CA PHE A 114 17.96 -3.33 -7.33
C PHE A 114 18.92 -4.50 -7.11
N ILE A 115 20.18 -4.25 -7.42
CA ILE A 115 21.23 -5.25 -7.32
C ILE A 115 22.38 -4.74 -6.46
N PRO A 116 23.04 -5.58 -5.68
CA PRO A 116 24.25 -5.20 -4.93
C PRO A 116 25.40 -4.85 -5.88
N ARG A 117 26.48 -4.32 -5.36
CA ARG A 117 27.75 -4.16 -6.10
C ARG A 117 28.38 -5.53 -6.38
N ASP A 118 29.22 -5.58 -7.40
CA ASP A 118 29.96 -6.80 -7.70
C ASP A 118 30.77 -7.26 -6.48
N GLY A 119 30.68 -8.54 -6.15
CA GLY A 119 31.29 -9.12 -4.96
C GLY A 119 30.55 -8.83 -3.64
N TRP A 120 29.41 -8.16 -3.67
CA TRP A 120 28.56 -7.91 -2.51
C TRP A 120 27.24 -8.70 -2.61
N VAL A 121 26.63 -8.96 -1.47
CA VAL A 121 25.31 -9.57 -1.36
C VAL A 121 24.35 -8.60 -0.66
N GLU A 122 23.07 -8.65 -1.03
CA GLU A 122 22.02 -7.95 -0.31
C GLU A 122 21.47 -8.86 0.79
N VAL A 123 21.43 -8.34 2.02
CA VAL A 123 20.87 -9.04 3.18
C VAL A 123 19.65 -8.29 3.65
N GLY A 124 18.48 -8.95 3.56
CA GLY A 124 17.21 -8.44 4.09
C GLY A 124 16.94 -8.99 5.49
N VAL A 125 16.62 -8.11 6.43
CA VAL A 125 16.19 -8.48 7.79
C VAL A 125 14.89 -7.76 8.11
N ASP A 126 13.88 -8.52 8.54
CA ASP A 126 12.60 -7.98 8.97
C ASP A 126 12.20 -8.57 10.32
N ALA A 127 11.73 -7.73 11.23
CA ALA A 127 11.27 -8.18 12.55
C ALA A 127 9.84 -8.71 12.44
N SER A 128 9.68 -10.02 12.58
CA SER A 128 8.38 -10.68 12.51
C SER A 128 7.41 -10.14 13.58
N GLY A 129 6.28 -9.58 13.15
CA GLY A 129 5.20 -9.16 14.03
C GLY A 129 5.61 -8.08 15.05
N LEU A 130 6.50 -7.15 14.69
CA LEU A 130 7.06 -6.17 15.62
C LEU A 130 5.99 -5.44 16.43
N GLU A 131 4.94 -4.95 15.79
CA GLU A 131 3.86 -4.23 16.47
C GLU A 131 3.11 -5.13 17.47
N ALA A 132 2.85 -6.38 17.10
CA ALA A 132 2.21 -7.34 18.00
C ALA A 132 3.10 -7.65 19.22
N ARG A 133 4.42 -7.78 19.02
CA ARG A 133 5.39 -7.97 20.11
C ARG A 133 5.47 -6.78 21.05
N MET A 134 5.45 -5.56 20.49
CA MET A 134 5.45 -4.32 21.30
C MET A 134 4.14 -4.18 22.08
N LEU A 135 2.99 -4.51 21.48
CA LEU A 135 1.70 -4.54 22.16
C LEU A 135 1.73 -5.57 23.31
N ALA A 136 2.17 -6.81 23.04
CA ALA A 136 2.28 -7.88 24.01
C ALA A 136 3.16 -7.47 25.20
N ASN A 137 4.29 -6.81 24.94
CA ASN A 137 5.15 -6.29 26.01
C ASN A 137 4.42 -5.26 26.90
N ARG A 138 3.59 -4.38 26.32
CA ARG A 138 2.77 -3.43 27.08
C ARG A 138 1.62 -4.08 27.83
N MET A 139 1.05 -5.15 27.27
CA MET A 139 -0.04 -5.90 27.92
C MET A 139 0.44 -6.78 29.07
N ALA A 140 1.73 -7.13 29.11
CA ALA A 140 2.27 -8.05 30.10
C ALA A 140 2.03 -7.62 31.55
N GLU A 141 1.88 -6.32 31.83
CA GLU A 141 1.51 -5.80 33.13
C GLU A 141 0.10 -6.22 33.57
N TYR A 142 -0.80 -6.48 32.59
CA TYR A 142 -2.21 -6.79 32.82
C TYR A 142 -2.53 -8.28 32.70
N ASP A 143 -1.89 -8.98 31.74
CA ASP A 143 -2.16 -10.38 31.40
C ASP A 143 -1.05 -11.34 31.83
N LYS A 144 -0.05 -10.85 32.57
CA LYS A 144 1.12 -11.60 33.04
C LYS A 144 1.92 -12.26 31.90
N GLY A 145 1.85 -11.66 30.70
CA GLY A 145 2.58 -12.10 29.53
C GLY A 145 1.87 -13.19 28.70
N ALA A 146 0.62 -13.52 28.99
CA ALA A 146 -0.13 -14.55 28.28
C ALA A 146 -0.22 -14.26 26.76
N TYR A 147 -0.54 -13.04 26.37
CA TYR A 147 -0.57 -12.66 24.96
C TYR A 147 0.83 -12.69 24.31
N GLY A 148 1.86 -12.41 25.10
CA GLY A 148 3.26 -12.51 24.66
C GLY A 148 3.66 -13.92 24.24
N GLN A 149 3.24 -14.93 24.98
CA GLN A 149 3.48 -16.34 24.62
C GLN A 149 2.83 -16.68 23.28
N ILE A 150 1.56 -16.29 23.07
CA ILE A 150 0.85 -16.50 21.79
C ILE A 150 1.60 -15.83 20.62
N VAL A 151 2.07 -14.60 20.80
CA VAL A 151 2.80 -13.85 19.75
C VAL A 151 4.14 -14.50 19.39
N VAL A 152 4.78 -15.19 20.34
CA VAL A 152 6.10 -15.81 20.13
C VAL A 152 5.98 -17.25 19.61
N GLU A 153 5.03 -18.02 20.12
CA GLU A 153 4.94 -19.47 19.91
C GLU A 153 3.90 -19.86 18.87
N GLU A 154 2.92 -18.99 18.60
CA GLU A 154 1.76 -19.28 17.74
C GLU A 154 1.58 -18.27 16.61
N ASP A 155 0.60 -18.54 15.74
CA ASP A 155 0.13 -17.55 14.75
C ASP A 155 -0.86 -16.58 15.39
N VAL A 156 -0.37 -15.44 15.85
CA VAL A 156 -1.18 -14.39 16.50
C VAL A 156 -2.40 -13.97 15.70
N HIS A 157 -2.34 -14.02 14.36
CA HIS A 157 -3.48 -13.65 13.53
C HIS A 157 -4.53 -14.75 13.42
N ALA A 158 -4.11 -16.01 13.48
CA ALA A 158 -5.04 -17.14 13.59
C ALA A 158 -5.73 -17.16 14.96
N GLU A 159 -5.00 -16.87 16.03
CA GLU A 159 -5.60 -16.76 17.36
C GLU A 159 -6.54 -15.56 17.46
N ASN A 160 -6.16 -14.40 16.96
CA ASN A 160 -7.04 -13.23 16.89
C ASN A 160 -8.30 -13.49 16.03
N GLN A 161 -8.19 -14.27 14.95
CA GLN A 161 -9.33 -14.72 14.16
C GLN A 161 -10.31 -15.55 15.01
N ARG A 162 -9.78 -16.53 15.73
CA ARG A 162 -10.57 -17.43 16.57
C ARG A 162 -11.29 -16.68 17.68
N VAL A 163 -10.58 -15.84 18.41
CA VAL A 163 -11.11 -15.09 19.57
C VAL A 163 -12.14 -14.05 19.13
N ALA A 164 -11.89 -13.35 18.03
CA ALA A 164 -12.79 -12.31 17.53
C ALA A 164 -13.91 -12.85 16.62
N GLY A 165 -13.96 -14.17 16.36
CA GLY A 165 -14.98 -14.78 15.50
C GLY A 165 -14.96 -14.31 14.06
N LEU A 166 -13.78 -13.96 13.51
CA LEU A 166 -13.64 -13.40 12.18
C LEU A 166 -13.56 -14.49 11.10
N SER A 167 -14.05 -14.18 9.90
CA SER A 167 -14.20 -15.16 8.82
C SER A 167 -12.89 -15.66 8.22
N SER A 168 -11.80 -14.88 8.33
CA SER A 168 -10.51 -15.24 7.77
C SER A 168 -9.33 -14.64 8.54
N ARG A 169 -8.17 -15.30 8.43
CA ARG A 169 -6.90 -14.81 8.97
C ARG A 169 -6.50 -13.43 8.40
N THR A 170 -6.80 -13.19 7.13
CA THR A 170 -6.54 -11.89 6.48
C THR A 170 -7.42 -10.80 7.06
N GLN A 171 -8.67 -11.10 7.35
CA GLN A 171 -9.59 -10.19 8.03
C GLN A 171 -9.10 -9.90 9.45
N ALA A 172 -8.67 -10.92 10.20
CA ALA A 172 -8.12 -10.77 11.54
C ALA A 172 -6.85 -9.88 11.54
N LYS A 173 -5.97 -10.09 10.58
CA LYS A 173 -4.80 -9.22 10.39
C LYS A 173 -5.20 -7.77 10.14
N THR A 174 -6.17 -7.54 9.25
CA THR A 174 -6.65 -6.19 8.94
C THR A 174 -7.35 -5.55 10.14
N PHE A 175 -8.15 -6.32 10.87
CA PHE A 175 -8.81 -5.90 12.10
C PHE A 175 -7.78 -5.49 13.16
N PHE A 176 -6.82 -6.36 13.45
CA PHE A 176 -5.77 -6.12 14.44
C PHE A 176 -5.01 -4.82 14.18
N TYR A 177 -4.51 -4.64 12.96
CA TYR A 177 -3.79 -3.41 12.62
C TYR A 177 -4.71 -2.18 12.59
N GLY A 178 -5.95 -2.32 12.11
CA GLY A 178 -6.93 -1.25 12.20
C GLY A 178 -7.14 -0.79 13.64
N PHE A 179 -7.32 -1.74 14.55
CA PHE A 179 -7.54 -1.49 15.97
C PHE A 179 -6.34 -0.80 16.64
N ILE A 180 -5.14 -1.34 16.52
CA ILE A 180 -3.95 -0.76 17.17
C ILE A 180 -3.53 0.60 16.60
N TYR A 181 -3.93 0.91 15.37
CA TYR A 181 -3.70 2.22 14.75
C TYR A 181 -4.86 3.20 14.94
N GLY A 182 -5.84 2.85 15.79
CA GLY A 182 -6.92 3.76 16.17
C GLY A 182 -7.97 3.98 15.09
N ALA A 183 -8.28 2.96 14.29
CA ALA A 183 -9.39 3.05 13.36
C ALA A 183 -10.71 3.25 14.12
N GLY A 184 -11.50 4.26 13.70
CA GLY A 184 -12.81 4.52 14.28
C GLY A 184 -13.82 3.42 13.98
N ASP A 185 -14.93 3.40 14.76
CA ASP A 185 -15.96 2.35 14.75
C ASP A 185 -16.50 2.01 13.36
N ALA A 186 -16.77 3.03 12.54
CA ALA A 186 -17.23 2.84 11.16
C ALA A 186 -16.23 2.03 10.31
N LYS A 187 -14.92 2.26 10.50
CA LYS A 187 -13.89 1.53 9.77
C LYS A 187 -13.74 0.10 10.29
N ILE A 188 -13.80 -0.08 11.61
CA ILE A 188 -13.77 -1.41 12.24
C ILE A 188 -14.98 -2.22 11.78
N GLY A 189 -16.19 -1.63 11.80
CA GLY A 189 -17.41 -2.26 11.29
C GLY A 189 -17.32 -2.70 9.83
N GLN A 190 -16.71 -1.88 8.96
CA GLN A 190 -16.44 -2.26 7.56
C GLN A 190 -15.46 -3.44 7.42
N ILE A 191 -14.54 -3.60 8.35
CA ILE A 191 -13.59 -4.73 8.34
C ILE A 191 -14.28 -6.01 8.77
N ILE A 192 -15.13 -5.94 9.79
CA ILE A 192 -15.83 -7.10 10.37
C ILE A 192 -16.93 -7.63 9.43
N ASN A 193 -17.64 -6.73 8.72
CA ASN A 193 -18.76 -7.08 7.85
C ASN A 193 -18.35 -7.40 6.39
N LYS A 194 -17.09 -7.65 6.13
CA LYS A 194 -16.55 -8.13 4.86
C LYS A 194 -16.42 -9.64 4.89
#